data_1be09ad5559ad52ceb2d5d743eff064b
#
_entry.id   1be09ad5559ad52ceb2d5d743eff064b
#
_cell.length_a   1.000
_cell.length_b   1.000
_cell.length_c   1.000
_cell.angle_alpha   90.00
_cell.angle_beta   90.00
_cell.angle_gamma   90.00
#
_symmetry.space_group_name_H-M   'P 1'
#
loop_
_entity.id
_entity.type
_entity.pdbx_description
1 polymer ?
#
loop_
_entity_poly.entity_id
_entity_poly.type
_entity_poly.pdbx_seq_one_letter_code
_entity_poly.pdbx_strand_id
1 'polypeptide(L)'
;MERAIWIHTDIPTELVDSATKELKTKEGLMEKSKASGADNVRSSKQLWVPSFVWIGGFIKHYADLANTAFGYDLDGIHGEALQYTVYNEGDYFDWHYDDPSIEGNHNIRKLSFTLQLTEQDEYEGGDLEFDDLGEEFSAPRQRGTIIFFDSRLKHRVTKVTSGTRRALVGWMGGPSWK
;
A
#
# COMPACT_ATOMS: atom_id res chain seq x y z
N MET A 1 22.09 -5.17 -7.15
CA MET A 1 21.26 -5.35 -5.91
C MET A 1 19.88 -5.72 -6.40
N GLU A 2 19.33 -6.87 -6.03
CA GLU A 2 17.95 -7.20 -6.41
C GLU A 2 17.03 -6.13 -5.84
N ARG A 3 16.10 -5.63 -6.66
CA ARG A 3 15.13 -4.62 -6.23
C ARG A 3 14.31 -5.18 -5.10
N ALA A 4 14.18 -4.45 -4.01
CA ALA A 4 13.42 -4.86 -2.82
C ALA A 4 11.90 -4.77 -3.06
N ILE A 5 11.42 -5.38 -4.15
CA ILE A 5 10.02 -5.38 -4.61
C ILE A 5 9.63 -6.76 -5.11
N TRP A 6 8.45 -7.21 -4.70
CA TRP A 6 7.80 -8.43 -5.15
C TRP A 6 6.41 -8.08 -5.70
N ILE A 7 6.06 -8.58 -6.89
CA ILE A 7 4.82 -8.27 -7.59
C ILE A 7 4.10 -9.57 -7.94
N HIS A 8 2.79 -9.61 -7.68
CA HIS A 8 1.92 -10.71 -8.07
C HIS A 8 0.66 -10.17 -8.75
N THR A 9 0.32 -10.71 -9.92
CA THR A 9 -0.76 -10.22 -10.78
C THR A 9 -1.95 -11.19 -10.89
N ASP A 10 -1.82 -12.41 -10.38
CA ASP A 10 -2.78 -13.51 -10.60
C ASP A 10 -3.67 -13.76 -9.38
N ILE A 11 -4.02 -12.69 -8.65
CA ILE A 11 -5.02 -12.80 -7.58
C ILE A 11 -6.38 -13.15 -8.20
N PRO A 12 -7.10 -14.17 -7.70
CA PRO A 12 -8.43 -14.51 -8.19
C PRO A 12 -9.36 -13.30 -8.21
N THR A 13 -9.94 -13.02 -9.38
CA THR A 13 -10.78 -11.83 -9.62
C THR A 13 -11.93 -11.74 -8.63
N GLU A 14 -12.52 -12.87 -8.24
CA GLU A 14 -13.62 -12.94 -7.28
C GLU A 14 -13.23 -12.41 -5.90
N LEU A 15 -11.98 -12.63 -5.46
CA LEU A 15 -11.47 -12.07 -4.21
C LEU A 15 -11.29 -10.56 -4.30
N VAL A 16 -10.73 -10.07 -5.41
CA VAL A 16 -10.57 -8.64 -5.68
C VAL A 16 -11.92 -7.94 -5.76
N ASP A 17 -12.89 -8.56 -6.45
CA ASP A 17 -14.26 -8.03 -6.58
C ASP A 17 -14.96 -7.96 -5.22
N SER A 18 -14.86 -9.03 -4.42
CA SER A 18 -15.47 -9.08 -3.09
C SER A 18 -14.88 -8.03 -2.16
N ALA A 19 -13.54 -7.89 -2.15
CA ALA A 19 -12.87 -6.87 -1.34
C ALA A 19 -13.25 -5.45 -1.80
N THR A 20 -13.20 -5.20 -3.10
CA THR A 20 -13.56 -3.89 -3.67
C THR A 20 -15.00 -3.51 -3.34
N LYS A 21 -15.93 -4.45 -3.51
CA LYS A 21 -17.36 -4.23 -3.21
C LYS A 21 -17.56 -3.89 -1.74
N GLU A 22 -16.96 -4.68 -0.84
CA GLU A 22 -17.09 -4.44 0.60
C GLU A 22 -16.51 -3.08 1.00
N LEU A 23 -15.31 -2.74 0.51
CA LEU A 23 -14.63 -1.49 0.83
C LEU A 23 -15.39 -0.27 0.30
N LYS A 24 -15.92 -0.34 -0.93
CA LYS A 24 -16.73 0.75 -1.51
C LYS A 24 -17.98 1.07 -0.69
N THR A 25 -18.62 0.11 -0.04
CA THR A 25 -19.79 0.38 0.83
C THR A 25 -19.44 1.25 2.03
N LYS A 26 -18.17 1.33 2.39
CA LYS A 26 -17.67 2.06 3.56
C LYS A 26 -17.08 3.45 3.19
N GLU A 27 -17.10 3.85 1.92
CA GLU A 27 -16.51 5.13 1.50
C GLU A 27 -17.13 6.36 2.19
N GLY A 28 -18.40 6.29 2.59
CA GLY A 28 -19.07 7.34 3.38
C GLY A 28 -18.46 7.56 4.78
N LEU A 29 -17.64 6.63 5.27
CA LEU A 29 -16.96 6.71 6.56
C LEU A 29 -15.51 7.20 6.45
N MET A 30 -15.03 7.49 5.24
CA MET A 30 -13.65 7.89 5.01
C MET A 30 -13.35 9.28 5.56
N GLU A 31 -12.16 9.42 6.09
CA GLU A 31 -11.60 10.69 6.54
C GLU A 31 -10.50 11.16 5.57
N LYS A 32 -10.21 12.47 5.60
CA LYS A 32 -9.04 13.02 4.90
C LYS A 32 -7.78 12.39 5.47
N SER A 33 -6.92 11.88 4.60
CA SER A 33 -5.65 11.29 5.01
C SER A 33 -4.74 12.33 5.65
N LYS A 34 -4.00 11.90 6.67
CA LYS A 34 -2.96 12.69 7.32
C LYS A 34 -1.62 12.03 7.03
N ALA A 35 -0.63 12.80 6.59
CA ALA A 35 0.76 12.40 6.59
C ALA A 35 1.41 12.91 7.88
N SER A 36 2.19 12.08 8.57
CA SER A 36 2.94 12.55 9.72
C SER A 36 4.05 13.48 9.23
N GLY A 37 4.04 14.72 9.69
CA GLY A 37 5.20 15.62 9.66
C GLY A 37 5.21 16.77 8.67
N ALA A 38 4.29 16.87 7.70
CA ALA A 38 4.19 18.05 6.83
C ALA A 38 2.80 18.20 6.20
N ASP A 39 2.25 19.39 6.29
CA ASP A 39 1.11 19.80 5.47
C ASP A 39 1.55 19.80 3.99
N ASN A 40 0.71 19.27 3.09
CA ASN A 40 0.90 19.22 1.65
C ASN A 40 1.76 18.06 1.07
N VAL A 41 2.14 17.05 1.84
CA VAL A 41 2.79 15.84 1.30
C VAL A 41 1.77 14.86 0.75
N ARG A 42 0.54 14.87 1.25
CA ARG A 42 -0.51 13.93 0.87
C ARG A 42 -1.87 14.61 0.77
N SER A 43 -2.57 14.33 -0.33
CA SER A 43 -4.00 14.55 -0.48
C SER A 43 -4.64 13.22 -0.85
N SER A 44 -5.58 12.73 -0.07
CA SER A 44 -6.37 11.52 -0.32
C SER A 44 -7.42 11.34 0.78
N LYS A 45 -8.31 10.36 0.62
CA LYS A 45 -9.20 9.89 1.69
C LYS A 45 -8.78 8.49 2.12
N GLN A 46 -9.00 8.17 3.38
CA GLN A 46 -8.64 6.87 3.96
C GLN A 46 -9.70 6.34 4.92
N LEU A 47 -9.72 5.02 5.04
CA LEU A 47 -10.45 4.28 6.05
C LEU A 47 -9.57 3.16 6.58
N TRP A 48 -9.52 3.01 7.90
CA TRP A 48 -8.83 1.89 8.53
C TRP A 48 -9.76 0.68 8.63
N VAL A 49 -9.28 -0.46 8.15
CA VAL A 49 -9.98 -1.74 8.14
C VAL A 49 -9.27 -2.69 9.08
N PRO A 50 -9.95 -3.26 10.09
CA PRO A 50 -9.33 -4.21 11.01
C PRO A 50 -8.72 -5.40 10.27
N SER A 51 -7.53 -5.84 10.67
CA SER A 51 -6.83 -6.96 10.03
C SER A 51 -7.41 -8.34 10.33
N PHE A 52 -8.24 -8.44 11.35
CA PHE A 52 -8.87 -9.71 11.76
C PHE A 52 -10.10 -10.11 10.90
N VAL A 53 -10.53 -9.26 9.96
CA VAL A 53 -11.53 -9.63 8.95
C VAL A 53 -10.89 -10.45 7.83
N TRP A 54 -11.71 -11.12 6.99
CA TRP A 54 -11.22 -12.02 5.94
C TRP A 54 -10.19 -11.37 4.98
N ILE A 55 -10.34 -10.07 4.70
CA ILE A 55 -9.39 -9.31 3.86
C ILE A 55 -7.99 -9.34 4.47
N GLY A 56 -7.86 -9.22 5.79
CA GLY A 56 -6.57 -9.30 6.47
C GLY A 56 -5.91 -10.69 6.33
N GLY A 57 -6.69 -11.76 6.43
CA GLY A 57 -6.20 -13.12 6.19
C GLY A 57 -5.71 -13.35 4.76
N PHE A 58 -6.46 -12.82 3.80
CA PHE A 58 -6.09 -12.80 2.39
C PHE A 58 -4.77 -12.04 2.14
N ILE A 59 -4.63 -10.84 2.68
CA ILE A 59 -3.39 -10.05 2.57
C ILE A 59 -2.22 -10.76 3.24
N LYS A 60 -2.44 -11.33 4.43
CA LYS A 60 -1.38 -12.07 5.13
C LYS A 60 -0.86 -13.26 4.32
N HIS A 61 -1.73 -13.99 3.62
CA HIS A 61 -1.32 -15.08 2.75
C HIS A 61 -0.32 -14.60 1.68
N TYR A 62 -0.61 -13.50 0.99
CA TYR A 62 0.31 -12.95 -0.01
C TYR A 62 1.56 -12.33 0.60
N ALA A 63 1.46 -11.77 1.81
CA ALA A 63 2.63 -11.29 2.54
C ALA A 63 3.60 -12.43 2.89
N ASP A 64 3.08 -13.59 3.31
CA ASP A 64 3.91 -14.76 3.60
C ASP A 64 4.59 -15.28 2.33
N LEU A 65 3.88 -15.31 1.19
CA LEU A 65 4.47 -15.65 -0.10
C LEU A 65 5.58 -14.67 -0.51
N ALA A 66 5.31 -13.36 -0.44
CA ALA A 66 6.28 -12.33 -0.76
C ALA A 66 7.50 -12.42 0.14
N ASN A 67 7.30 -12.70 1.44
CA ASN A 67 8.38 -12.77 2.42
C ASN A 67 9.36 -13.94 2.18
N THR A 68 9.00 -14.91 1.36
CA THR A 68 9.97 -15.94 0.91
C THR A 68 11.13 -15.32 0.12
N ALA A 69 10.89 -14.18 -0.55
CA ALA A 69 11.92 -13.43 -1.27
C ALA A 69 12.67 -12.43 -0.38
N PHE A 70 12.00 -11.84 0.62
CA PHE A 70 12.61 -10.85 1.51
C PHE A 70 13.35 -11.49 2.70
N GLY A 71 12.80 -12.56 3.26
CA GLY A 71 13.38 -13.24 4.42
C GLY A 71 13.33 -12.40 5.70
N TYR A 72 12.35 -11.50 5.84
CA TYR A 72 12.24 -10.62 7.00
C TYR A 72 11.61 -11.34 8.19
N ASP A 73 12.04 -10.98 9.37
CA ASP A 73 11.41 -11.36 10.63
C ASP A 73 10.15 -10.49 10.82
N LEU A 74 8.97 -11.07 10.58
CA LEU A 74 7.67 -10.39 10.58
C LEU A 74 6.76 -10.96 11.66
N ASP A 75 6.16 -10.07 12.47
CA ASP A 75 5.20 -10.44 13.53
C ASP A 75 3.75 -10.51 13.01
N GLY A 76 3.43 -9.81 11.92
CA GLY A 76 2.09 -9.74 11.35
C GLY A 76 1.77 -8.37 10.74
N ILE A 77 0.47 -8.10 10.54
CA ILE A 77 0.02 -6.81 10.02
C ILE A 77 0.25 -5.73 11.08
N HIS A 78 1.06 -4.74 10.75
CA HIS A 78 1.41 -3.64 11.62
C HIS A 78 0.18 -2.82 12.04
N GLY A 79 0.05 -2.56 13.35
CA GLY A 79 -1.09 -1.81 13.90
C GLY A 79 -2.43 -2.53 13.79
N GLU A 80 -2.44 -3.83 13.44
CA GLU A 80 -3.64 -4.66 13.29
C GLU A 80 -4.70 -4.06 12.36
N ALA A 81 -4.27 -3.25 11.39
CA ALA A 81 -5.17 -2.57 10.46
C ALA A 81 -4.57 -2.42 9.06
N LEU A 82 -5.45 -2.44 8.08
CA LEU A 82 -5.20 -2.13 6.68
C LEU A 82 -5.76 -0.75 6.37
N GLN A 83 -5.19 -0.03 5.42
CA GLN A 83 -5.65 1.29 5.02
C GLN A 83 -6.28 1.22 3.63
N TYR A 84 -7.59 1.35 3.54
CA TYR A 84 -8.27 1.60 2.28
C TYR A 84 -8.12 3.07 1.91
N THR A 85 -7.53 3.35 0.74
CA THR A 85 -7.21 4.70 0.30
C THR A 85 -7.87 5.01 -1.03
N VAL A 86 -8.44 6.21 -1.16
CA VAL A 86 -9.07 6.73 -2.37
C VAL A 86 -8.40 8.06 -2.75
N TYR A 87 -7.93 8.11 -3.99
CA TYR A 87 -7.38 9.30 -4.63
C TYR A 87 -8.34 9.75 -5.74
N ASN A 88 -8.93 10.92 -5.56
CA ASN A 88 -9.73 11.57 -6.58
C ASN A 88 -8.86 12.50 -7.45
N GLU A 89 -9.43 13.10 -8.48
CA GLU A 89 -8.74 14.10 -9.29
C GLU A 89 -8.10 15.18 -8.40
N GLY A 90 -6.81 15.45 -8.63
CA GLY A 90 -5.99 16.36 -7.84
C GLY A 90 -5.28 15.73 -6.65
N ASP A 91 -5.68 14.54 -6.21
CA ASP A 91 -5.07 13.85 -5.07
C ASP A 91 -3.73 13.20 -5.44
N TYR A 92 -2.85 13.08 -4.46
CA TYR A 92 -1.49 12.55 -4.60
C TYR A 92 -0.90 12.16 -3.25
N PHE A 93 0.25 11.48 -3.27
CA PHE A 93 1.12 11.29 -2.11
C PHE A 93 2.57 11.43 -2.58
N ASP A 94 3.23 12.50 -2.18
CA ASP A 94 4.59 12.81 -2.62
C ASP A 94 5.63 11.83 -2.08
N TRP A 95 6.87 11.96 -2.51
CA TRP A 95 7.98 11.10 -2.14
C TRP A 95 8.13 10.95 -0.63
N HIS A 96 8.08 9.71 -0.16
CA HIS A 96 8.18 9.36 1.25
C HIS A 96 8.73 7.95 1.45
N TYR A 97 9.01 7.62 2.70
CA TYR A 97 9.35 6.29 3.21
C TYR A 97 8.25 5.86 4.17
N ASP A 98 7.96 4.56 4.23
CA ASP A 98 6.94 4.02 5.14
C ASP A 98 7.52 3.63 6.51
N ASP A 99 8.82 3.38 6.59
CA ASP A 99 9.53 3.16 7.84
C ASP A 99 10.02 4.50 8.42
N PRO A 100 9.40 5.01 9.49
CA PRO A 100 9.85 6.25 10.11
C PRO A 100 11.16 6.11 10.90
N SER A 101 11.72 4.90 11.02
CA SER A 101 12.98 4.61 11.76
C SER A 101 13.05 5.29 13.12
N ILE A 102 11.98 5.20 13.92
CA ILE A 102 11.94 5.79 15.25
C ILE A 102 12.75 4.91 16.19
N GLU A 103 13.84 5.46 16.71
CA GLU A 103 14.71 4.79 17.68
C GLU A 103 13.93 4.33 18.91
N GLY A 104 14.13 3.06 19.31
CA GLY A 104 13.44 2.45 20.46
C GLY A 104 12.07 1.86 20.18
N ASN A 105 11.58 1.89 18.95
CA ASN A 105 10.35 1.20 18.58
C ASN A 105 10.63 -0.28 18.29
N HIS A 106 10.01 -1.18 19.04
CA HIS A 106 10.22 -2.63 18.92
C HIS A 106 9.34 -3.27 17.82
N ASN A 107 8.36 -2.56 17.28
CA ASN A 107 7.53 -3.01 16.17
C ASN A 107 7.55 -1.94 15.07
N ILE A 108 8.41 -2.15 14.07
CA ILE A 108 8.60 -1.24 12.95
C ILE A 108 7.94 -1.81 11.69
N ARG A 109 7.62 -0.94 10.74
CA ARG A 109 7.16 -1.35 9.41
C ARG A 109 8.36 -1.87 8.62
N LYS A 110 8.30 -3.13 8.20
CA LYS A 110 9.37 -3.79 7.45
C LYS A 110 9.02 -4.01 5.99
N LEU A 111 7.78 -4.41 5.74
CA LEU A 111 7.30 -4.72 4.40
C LEU A 111 6.00 -3.96 4.16
N SER A 112 6.00 -3.08 3.20
CA SER A 112 4.82 -2.35 2.74
C SER A 112 4.13 -3.09 1.62
N PHE A 113 2.83 -2.89 1.46
CA PHE A 113 2.12 -3.40 0.29
C PHE A 113 1.09 -2.41 -0.24
N THR A 114 0.79 -2.58 -1.53
CA THR A 114 -0.33 -1.94 -2.23
C THR A 114 -1.05 -2.98 -3.08
N LEU A 115 -2.36 -3.10 -2.92
CA LEU A 115 -3.26 -3.85 -3.80
C LEU A 115 -4.05 -2.87 -4.67
N GLN A 116 -3.92 -2.96 -5.99
CA GLN A 116 -4.63 -2.12 -6.95
C GLN A 116 -6.10 -2.57 -7.07
N LEU A 117 -7.05 -1.67 -6.81
CA LEU A 117 -8.49 -1.98 -6.76
C LEU A 117 -9.30 -1.31 -7.88
N THR A 118 -8.71 -0.42 -8.67
CA THR A 118 -9.36 0.27 -9.80
C THR A 118 -8.78 -0.26 -11.11
N GLU A 119 -9.62 -0.41 -12.13
CA GLU A 119 -9.14 -0.75 -13.48
C GLU A 119 -8.21 0.37 -13.99
N GLN A 120 -7.16 -0.04 -14.70
CA GLN A 120 -6.10 0.88 -15.11
C GLN A 120 -6.56 1.98 -16.10
N ASP A 121 -7.68 1.76 -16.78
CA ASP A 121 -8.30 2.68 -17.75
C ASP A 121 -9.40 3.56 -17.13
N GLU A 122 -9.73 3.37 -15.85
CA GLU A 122 -10.72 4.18 -15.14
C GLU A 122 -10.12 5.45 -14.49
N TYR A 123 -8.79 5.66 -14.58
CA TYR A 123 -8.12 6.85 -14.04
C TYR A 123 -6.83 7.16 -14.80
N GLU A 124 -6.40 8.42 -14.76
CA GLU A 124 -5.13 8.90 -15.30
C GLU A 124 -4.25 9.51 -14.20
N GLY A 125 -2.94 9.41 -14.35
CA GLY A 125 -2.01 9.71 -13.26
C GLY A 125 -2.16 8.69 -12.13
N GLY A 126 -1.86 9.08 -10.89
CA GLY A 126 -1.98 8.18 -9.73
C GLY A 126 -1.04 6.99 -9.80
N ASP A 127 0.07 7.09 -10.50
CA ASP A 127 1.06 6.02 -10.63
C ASP A 127 1.79 5.82 -9.29
N LEU A 128 1.92 4.56 -8.87
CA LEU A 128 2.82 4.19 -7.79
C LEU A 128 4.24 4.10 -8.35
N GLU A 129 5.07 5.03 -7.95
CA GLU A 129 6.47 5.13 -8.42
C GLU A 129 7.42 4.92 -7.27
N PHE A 130 8.57 4.35 -7.60
CA PHE A 130 9.66 4.05 -6.69
C PHE A 130 10.95 4.73 -7.17
N ASP A 131 11.77 5.17 -6.23
CA ASP A 131 13.12 5.67 -6.46
C ASP A 131 14.11 4.76 -5.72
N ASP A 132 14.81 3.92 -6.47
CA ASP A 132 15.88 3.07 -5.94
C ASP A 132 17.24 3.67 -6.32
N LEU A 133 17.80 4.49 -5.42
CA LEU A 133 19.10 5.15 -5.59
C LEU A 133 19.22 5.98 -6.88
N GLY A 134 18.13 6.63 -7.28
CA GLY A 134 18.08 7.49 -8.48
C GLY A 134 17.60 6.78 -9.75
N GLU A 135 17.26 5.50 -9.66
CA GLU A 135 16.53 4.77 -10.69
C GLU A 135 15.03 4.78 -10.39
N GLU A 136 14.28 5.62 -11.09
CA GLU A 136 12.83 5.68 -10.95
C GLU A 136 12.14 4.63 -11.83
N PHE A 137 11.09 4.00 -11.29
CA PHE A 137 10.24 3.08 -12.04
C PHE A 137 8.82 3.07 -11.49
N SER A 138 7.83 2.76 -12.34
CA SER A 138 6.43 2.69 -12.00
C SER A 138 5.97 1.25 -11.80
N ALA A 139 5.16 1.02 -10.78
CA ALA A 139 4.51 -0.26 -10.57
C ALA A 139 3.42 -0.53 -11.61
N PRO A 140 3.09 -1.82 -11.88
CA PRO A 140 1.96 -2.17 -12.73
C PRO A 140 0.65 -1.59 -12.20
N ARG A 141 -0.19 -1.08 -13.08
CA ARG A 141 -1.50 -0.46 -12.77
C ARG A 141 -2.65 -1.44 -12.77
N GLN A 142 -2.46 -2.63 -13.36
CA GLN A 142 -3.51 -3.63 -13.52
C GLN A 142 -4.23 -3.90 -12.21
N ARG A 143 -5.56 -3.83 -12.23
CA ARG A 143 -6.40 -4.18 -11.07
C ARG A 143 -6.14 -5.62 -10.62
N GLY A 144 -6.11 -5.85 -9.31
CA GLY A 144 -5.76 -7.14 -8.72
C GLY A 144 -4.26 -7.37 -8.58
N THR A 145 -3.41 -6.48 -9.07
CA THR A 145 -1.97 -6.55 -8.78
C THR A 145 -1.71 -6.16 -7.33
N ILE A 146 -1.00 -7.03 -6.60
CA ILE A 146 -0.45 -6.72 -5.28
C ILE A 146 1.05 -6.57 -5.37
N ILE A 147 1.56 -5.49 -4.77
CA ILE A 147 2.97 -5.12 -4.77
C ILE A 147 3.43 -5.09 -3.33
N PHE A 148 4.43 -5.89 -2.97
CA PHE A 148 5.12 -5.82 -1.69
C PHE A 148 6.50 -5.22 -1.91
N PHE A 149 6.93 -4.35 -1.00
CA PHE A 149 8.23 -3.68 -1.09
C PHE A 149 8.78 -3.35 0.30
N ASP A 150 10.11 -3.23 0.38
CA ASP A 150 10.78 -2.80 1.60
C ASP A 150 10.25 -1.42 2.04
N SER A 151 9.83 -1.30 3.29
CA SER A 151 9.27 -0.03 3.82
C SER A 151 10.27 1.13 3.82
N ARG A 152 11.56 0.84 3.63
CA ARG A 152 12.64 1.83 3.46
C ARG A 152 12.84 2.27 2.01
N LEU A 153 12.09 1.70 1.06
CA LEU A 153 12.16 2.12 -0.33
C LEU A 153 11.36 3.41 -0.52
N LYS A 154 11.99 4.42 -1.11
CA LYS A 154 11.36 5.70 -1.40
C LYS A 154 10.32 5.54 -2.49
N HIS A 155 9.13 6.05 -2.27
CA HIS A 155 8.02 5.89 -3.21
C HIS A 155 7.04 7.07 -3.15
N ARG A 156 6.21 7.18 -4.18
CA ARG A 156 5.13 8.16 -4.26
C ARG A 156 3.91 7.63 -5.01
N VAL A 157 2.79 8.32 -4.87
CA VAL A 157 1.64 8.24 -5.79
C VAL A 157 1.56 9.57 -6.52
N THR A 158 1.75 9.56 -7.84
CA THR A 158 1.66 10.76 -8.66
C THR A 158 0.24 11.34 -8.61
N LYS A 159 0.08 12.60 -8.99
CA LYS A 159 -1.23 13.25 -8.99
C LYS A 159 -2.19 12.53 -9.94
N VAL A 160 -3.39 12.20 -9.44
CA VAL A 160 -4.51 11.75 -10.28
C VAL A 160 -5.00 12.94 -11.09
N THR A 161 -4.98 12.81 -12.41
CA THR A 161 -5.39 13.87 -13.34
C THR A 161 -6.80 13.69 -13.85
N SER A 162 -7.34 12.47 -13.79
CA SER A 162 -8.73 12.14 -14.15
C SER A 162 -9.16 10.86 -13.46
N GLY A 163 -10.44 10.74 -13.13
CA GLY A 163 -11.02 9.54 -12.52
C GLY A 163 -10.71 9.37 -11.03
N THR A 164 -10.77 8.14 -10.56
CA THR A 164 -10.57 7.83 -9.13
C THR A 164 -9.75 6.55 -8.97
N ARG A 165 -8.60 6.65 -8.31
CA ARG A 165 -7.77 5.51 -7.96
C ARG A 165 -8.09 5.00 -6.55
N ARG A 166 -8.33 3.70 -6.42
CA ARG A 166 -8.55 3.01 -5.15
C ARG A 166 -7.46 1.97 -4.92
N ALA A 167 -6.96 1.92 -3.70
CA ALA A 167 -5.96 0.95 -3.30
C ALA A 167 -6.18 0.50 -1.85
N LEU A 168 -5.85 -0.75 -1.56
CA LEU A 168 -5.68 -1.22 -0.19
C LEU A 168 -4.19 -1.26 0.10
N VAL A 169 -3.78 -0.56 1.13
CA VAL A 169 -2.38 -0.48 1.53
C VAL A 169 -2.21 -0.91 2.98
N GLY A 170 -1.01 -1.24 3.36
CA GLY A 170 -0.69 -1.57 4.74
C GLY A 170 0.75 -2.05 4.88
N TRP A 171 1.06 -2.52 6.06
CA TRP A 171 2.43 -2.83 6.44
C TRP A 171 2.47 -4.13 7.23
N MET A 172 3.52 -4.90 7.00
CA MET A 172 3.89 -5.98 7.88
C MET A 172 4.94 -5.45 8.85
N GLY A 173 4.69 -5.64 10.14
CA GLY A 173 5.57 -5.22 11.19
C GLY A 173 6.49 -6.33 11.68
N GLY A 174 7.51 -5.95 12.40
CA GLY A 174 8.43 -6.89 13.04
C GLY A 174 9.41 -6.16 13.98
N PRO A 175 10.32 -6.91 14.62
CA PRO A 175 11.33 -6.32 15.51
C PRO A 175 12.25 -5.37 14.75
N SER A 176 12.94 -4.50 15.47
CA SER A 176 13.95 -3.60 14.89
C SER A 176 14.95 -4.35 14.03
N TRP A 177 15.48 -3.66 13.01
CA TRP A 177 16.57 -4.18 12.19
C TRP A 177 17.79 -4.50 13.08
N LYS A 178 18.45 -5.63 12.83
CA LYS A 178 19.69 -6.04 13.54
C LYS A 178 20.91 -5.61 12.76
#